data_a8de91a849baa602da0133c6a854416a
#
_entry.id   a8de91a849baa602da0133c6a854416a
#
_cell.length_a   1.000
_cell.length_b   1.000
_cell.length_c   1.000
_cell.angle_alpha   90.00
_cell.angle_beta   90.00
_cell.angle_gamma   90.00
#
_symmetry.space_group_name_H-M   'P 1'
#
loop_
_entity.id
_entity.type
_entity.pdbx_description
1 polymer ?
#
loop_
_entity_poly.entity_id
_entity_poly.type
_entity_poly.pdbx_seq_one_letter_code
_entity_poly.pdbx_strand_id
1 'polypeptide(L)'
;MGLPEPVPAPSRFRNPIGKYRLSRTSACIGCGKCVEICPFGVHEIKRGRVLTRNHYRCVGLDCPNPCDKECPVNALAVRRNPTFDTIGDFRWTPDLLASTWTMAETGGVPKIGLEYRIGKSEGGFDKLRLVLPSGSRDSQVEDEIDTGVDLNRRNDHAHKIKIKVPFYGGGMSYGSVSITTMLSRIKAATVLGTFCCTGEGGYPDELKPYDDHVITQVATGLFGVREETIQRVKIVEFKYAQGAKPGLGGHLLGDKVTPGVARMREAVVGYPLFSPFPFHSVYSVEDHKKHVDWIKAINPQALVSVKVSTPTDVDMVAVGSYYAGAHIIHLDGSYGGYRRCP
;
A
#
# COMPACT_ATOMS: atom_id res chain seq x y z
N MET A 1 -13.07 -1.38 -20.65
CA MET A 1 -11.91 -2.26 -20.92
C MET A 1 -11.88 -3.32 -19.84
N GLY A 2 -11.93 -4.62 -20.19
CA GLY A 2 -11.78 -5.69 -19.22
C GLY A 2 -10.40 -5.64 -18.54
N LEU A 3 -10.31 -6.07 -17.30
CA LEU A 3 -9.02 -6.23 -16.61
C LEU A 3 -8.17 -7.25 -17.40
N PRO A 4 -6.85 -7.04 -17.52
CA PRO A 4 -5.98 -8.02 -18.18
C PRO A 4 -5.98 -9.32 -17.38
N GLU A 5 -5.88 -10.45 -18.09
CA GLU A 5 -5.75 -11.75 -17.44
C GLU A 5 -4.53 -11.79 -16.51
N PRO A 6 -4.67 -12.33 -15.28
CA PRO A 6 -3.57 -12.42 -14.34
C PRO A 6 -2.47 -13.36 -14.88
N VAL A 7 -1.24 -12.87 -14.94
CA VAL A 7 -0.07 -13.67 -15.29
C VAL A 7 0.63 -14.10 -14.02
N PRO A 8 0.71 -15.42 -13.70
CA PRO A 8 1.42 -15.92 -12.54
C PRO A 8 2.92 -15.55 -12.62
N ALA A 9 3.43 -14.87 -11.61
CA ALA A 9 4.86 -14.60 -11.48
C ALA A 9 5.55 -15.71 -10.70
N PRO A 10 6.78 -16.14 -11.10
CA PRO A 10 7.52 -17.09 -10.31
C PRO A 10 7.84 -16.53 -8.93
N SER A 11 7.68 -17.35 -7.87
CA SER A 11 8.02 -16.94 -6.51
C SER A 11 9.49 -16.54 -6.42
N ARG A 12 9.75 -15.33 -5.90
CA ARG A 12 11.11 -14.85 -5.61
C ARG A 12 11.66 -15.34 -4.29
N PHE A 13 10.84 -15.97 -3.47
CA PHE A 13 11.26 -16.52 -2.18
C PHE A 13 11.86 -17.91 -2.38
N ARG A 14 13.13 -18.05 -2.07
CA ARG A 14 13.85 -19.33 -2.20
C ARG A 14 13.40 -20.36 -1.17
N ASN A 15 12.93 -19.95 0.00
CA ASN A 15 12.47 -20.79 1.09
C ASN A 15 11.17 -20.23 1.69
N PRO A 16 10.04 -20.34 1.01
CA PRO A 16 8.77 -19.87 1.53
C PRO A 16 8.39 -20.71 2.78
N ILE A 17 8.03 -20.00 3.85
CA ILE A 17 7.64 -20.60 5.11
C ILE A 17 6.18 -21.04 5.02
N GLY A 18 5.92 -22.35 5.07
CA GLY A 18 4.57 -22.90 5.07
C GLY A 18 3.95 -22.94 6.45
N LYS A 19 2.62 -22.82 6.52
CA LYS A 19 1.81 -22.97 7.72
C LYS A 19 1.96 -24.36 8.36
N TYR A 20 2.22 -25.35 7.52
CA TYR A 20 2.42 -26.73 7.93
C TYR A 20 3.78 -27.24 7.48
N ARG A 21 4.36 -28.11 8.29
CA ARG A 21 5.59 -28.84 8.00
C ARG A 21 5.26 -30.29 7.76
N LEU A 22 5.77 -30.81 6.65
CA LEU A 22 5.62 -32.22 6.30
C LEU A 22 6.93 -32.93 6.54
N SER A 23 6.88 -34.07 7.22
CA SER A 23 8.00 -34.96 7.42
C SER A 23 7.70 -36.32 6.79
N ARG A 24 8.72 -36.94 6.19
CA ARG A 24 8.64 -38.23 5.57
C ARG A 24 9.70 -39.15 6.18
N THR A 25 9.30 -40.31 6.63
CA THR A 25 10.21 -41.32 7.20
C THR A 25 10.82 -42.18 6.13
N SER A 26 11.84 -42.95 6.49
CA SER A 26 12.48 -43.97 5.64
C SER A 26 11.56 -45.15 5.27
N ALA A 27 10.43 -45.33 5.96
CA ALA A 27 9.42 -46.31 5.62
C ALA A 27 8.66 -45.98 4.31
N CYS A 28 8.90 -44.86 3.68
CA CYS A 28 8.27 -44.49 2.42
C CYS A 28 8.66 -45.41 1.28
N ILE A 29 7.68 -46.10 0.71
CA ILE A 29 7.86 -47.03 -0.42
C ILE A 29 7.80 -46.35 -1.80
N GLY A 30 7.67 -45.06 -1.88
CA GLY A 30 7.65 -44.31 -3.15
C GLY A 30 6.39 -44.48 -4.00
N CYS A 31 5.29 -44.98 -3.45
CA CYS A 31 4.07 -45.31 -4.20
C CYS A 31 3.39 -44.17 -4.95
N GLY A 32 3.73 -42.89 -4.66
CA GLY A 32 3.16 -41.72 -5.34
C GLY A 32 1.76 -41.30 -4.89
N LYS A 33 1.08 -42.02 -4.01
CA LYS A 33 -0.30 -41.71 -3.59
C LYS A 33 -0.47 -40.27 -3.11
N CYS A 34 0.47 -39.76 -2.30
CA CYS A 34 0.44 -38.37 -1.81
C CYS A 34 0.63 -37.33 -2.93
N VAL A 35 1.23 -37.67 -4.06
CA VAL A 35 1.33 -36.82 -5.24
C VAL A 35 0.00 -36.76 -5.98
N GLU A 36 -0.60 -37.95 -6.17
CA GLU A 36 -1.88 -38.13 -6.87
C GLU A 36 -3.02 -37.33 -6.21
N ILE A 37 -3.16 -37.47 -4.89
CA ILE A 37 -4.30 -36.90 -4.17
C ILE A 37 -4.13 -35.46 -3.76
N CYS A 38 -2.92 -34.87 -3.86
CA CYS A 38 -2.67 -33.49 -3.40
C CYS A 38 -3.12 -32.43 -4.42
N PRO A 39 -4.25 -31.70 -4.21
CA PRO A 39 -4.74 -30.71 -5.15
C PRO A 39 -3.91 -29.42 -5.16
N PHE A 40 -2.96 -29.28 -4.20
CA PHE A 40 -2.13 -28.09 -4.04
C PHE A 40 -0.71 -28.22 -4.61
N GLY A 41 -0.37 -29.39 -5.19
CA GLY A 41 0.95 -29.63 -5.77
C GLY A 41 2.09 -29.55 -4.74
N VAL A 42 1.85 -30.00 -3.51
CA VAL A 42 2.85 -30.02 -2.41
C VAL A 42 3.94 -31.04 -2.68
N HIS A 43 3.58 -32.18 -3.27
CA HIS A 43 4.46 -33.32 -3.57
C HIS A 43 4.71 -33.44 -5.06
N GLU A 44 5.90 -33.93 -5.43
CA GLU A 44 6.26 -34.24 -6.81
C GLU A 44 7.06 -35.57 -6.86
N ILE A 45 7.04 -36.22 -8.03
CA ILE A 45 7.95 -37.32 -8.31
C ILE A 45 9.10 -36.78 -9.16
N LYS A 46 10.32 -36.94 -8.66
CA LYS A 46 11.53 -36.58 -9.39
C LYS A 46 12.57 -37.67 -9.33
N ARG A 47 13.00 -38.12 -10.49
CA ARG A 47 13.98 -39.24 -10.62
C ARG A 47 13.56 -40.47 -9.83
N GLY A 48 12.28 -40.85 -9.94
CA GLY A 48 11.72 -42.04 -9.25
C GLY A 48 11.52 -41.90 -7.73
N ARG A 49 11.77 -40.72 -7.17
CA ARG A 49 11.57 -40.46 -5.73
C ARG A 49 10.45 -39.46 -5.50
N VAL A 50 9.63 -39.71 -4.50
CA VAL A 50 8.61 -38.77 -4.05
C VAL A 50 9.24 -37.70 -3.15
N LEU A 51 9.13 -36.43 -3.54
CA LEU A 51 9.67 -35.29 -2.82
C LEU A 51 8.54 -34.36 -2.35
N THR A 52 8.71 -33.76 -1.19
CA THR A 52 7.86 -32.71 -0.69
C THR A 52 8.57 -31.35 -0.94
N ARG A 53 8.23 -30.70 -2.03
CA ARG A 53 8.93 -29.46 -2.44
C ARG A 53 8.21 -28.20 -2.04
N ASN A 54 6.91 -28.19 -2.25
CA ASN A 54 6.09 -26.98 -2.08
C ASN A 54 5.29 -27.07 -0.78
N HIS A 55 5.97 -27.42 0.33
CA HIS A 55 5.30 -27.57 1.62
C HIS A 55 4.59 -26.30 2.10
N TYR A 56 5.00 -25.12 1.62
CA TYR A 56 4.32 -23.86 1.89
C TYR A 56 2.88 -23.77 1.32
N ARG A 57 2.55 -24.64 0.35
CA ARG A 57 1.19 -24.76 -0.19
C ARG A 57 0.30 -25.72 0.60
N CYS A 58 0.85 -26.37 1.61
CA CYS A 58 0.07 -27.33 2.41
C CYS A 58 -0.94 -26.60 3.30
N VAL A 59 -2.20 -26.99 3.20
CA VAL A 59 -3.29 -26.45 4.03
C VAL A 59 -3.57 -27.30 5.27
N GLY A 60 -2.81 -28.40 5.46
CA GLY A 60 -2.81 -29.20 6.68
C GLY A 60 -4.17 -29.77 7.05
N LEU A 61 -4.66 -29.40 8.22
CA LEU A 61 -5.93 -29.92 8.77
C LEU A 61 -7.16 -29.52 7.95
N ASP A 62 -7.07 -28.46 7.15
CA ASP A 62 -8.16 -28.00 6.27
C ASP A 62 -8.14 -28.71 4.90
N CYS A 63 -7.22 -29.71 4.71
CA CYS A 63 -7.09 -30.40 3.45
C CYS A 63 -8.25 -31.38 3.22
N PRO A 64 -8.94 -31.31 2.06
CA PRO A 64 -9.97 -32.29 1.73
C PRO A 64 -9.43 -33.70 1.51
N ASN A 65 -8.13 -33.80 1.16
CA ASN A 65 -7.45 -35.07 0.87
C ASN A 65 -6.20 -35.23 1.78
N PRO A 66 -6.36 -35.62 3.04
CA PRO A 66 -5.26 -35.65 4.02
C PRO A 66 -4.25 -36.75 3.68
N CYS A 67 -3.17 -36.39 2.97
CA CYS A 67 -2.17 -37.33 2.44
C CYS A 67 -1.40 -38.15 3.51
N ASP A 68 -1.35 -37.68 4.72
CA ASP A 68 -0.78 -38.39 5.86
C ASP A 68 -1.67 -39.54 6.31
N LYS A 69 -3.00 -39.38 6.27
CA LYS A 69 -3.96 -40.45 6.59
C LYS A 69 -4.12 -41.47 5.47
N GLU A 70 -3.93 -41.02 4.23
CA GLU A 70 -4.03 -41.86 3.03
C GLU A 70 -2.71 -42.58 2.69
N CYS A 71 -1.67 -42.40 3.49
CA CYS A 71 -0.38 -43.06 3.27
C CYS A 71 -0.43 -44.54 3.69
N PRO A 72 -0.30 -45.48 2.76
CA PRO A 72 -0.48 -46.94 3.06
C PRO A 72 0.52 -47.49 4.07
N VAL A 73 1.63 -46.80 4.29
CA VAL A 73 2.70 -47.20 5.22
C VAL A 73 2.94 -46.19 6.33
N ASN A 74 2.03 -45.25 6.51
CA ASN A 74 2.12 -44.19 7.54
C ASN A 74 3.48 -43.46 7.57
N ALA A 75 4.12 -43.33 6.42
CA ALA A 75 5.44 -42.70 6.31
C ALA A 75 5.42 -41.17 6.26
N LEU A 76 4.25 -40.54 6.21
CA LEU A 76 4.10 -39.13 6.08
C LEU A 76 3.38 -38.56 7.31
N ALA A 77 3.88 -37.43 7.84
CA ALA A 77 3.24 -36.72 8.92
C ALA A 77 3.13 -35.22 8.57
N VAL A 78 1.97 -34.61 8.84
CA VAL A 78 1.68 -33.20 8.66
C VAL A 78 1.51 -32.58 10.04
N ARG A 79 2.29 -31.54 10.34
CA ARG A 79 2.25 -30.86 11.65
C ARG A 79 2.27 -29.34 11.45
N ARG A 80 1.71 -28.61 12.41
CA ARG A 80 1.86 -27.14 12.46
C ARG A 80 3.34 -26.79 12.46
N ASN A 81 3.71 -25.76 11.70
CA ASN A 81 5.08 -25.26 11.63
C ASN A 81 5.27 -24.12 12.62
N PRO A 82 6.01 -24.30 13.74
CA PRO A 82 6.19 -23.23 14.73
C PRO A 82 6.87 -21.98 14.14
N THR A 83 7.76 -22.16 13.16
CA THR A 83 8.41 -21.03 12.49
C THR A 83 7.42 -20.15 11.74
N PHE A 84 6.30 -20.72 11.25
CA PHE A 84 5.26 -19.93 10.61
C PHE A 84 4.63 -18.93 11.59
N ASP A 85 4.44 -19.33 12.82
CA ASP A 85 3.80 -18.49 13.84
C ASP A 85 4.71 -17.35 14.34
N THR A 86 6.00 -17.37 13.97
CA THR A 86 6.98 -16.32 14.32
C THR A 86 7.10 -15.24 13.25
N ILE A 87 6.53 -15.41 12.05
CA ILE A 87 6.55 -14.39 11.02
C ILE A 87 5.40 -13.39 11.23
N GLY A 88 5.67 -12.15 10.88
CA GLY A 88 4.65 -11.10 11.00
C GLY A 88 4.48 -10.53 12.40
N ASP A 89 3.35 -9.87 12.61
CA ASP A 89 2.95 -9.24 13.87
C ASP A 89 1.42 -9.32 14.04
N PHE A 90 0.88 -8.63 15.05
CA PHE A 90 -0.56 -8.65 15.32
C PHE A 90 -1.42 -8.01 14.21
N ARG A 91 -0.86 -7.16 13.36
CA ARG A 91 -1.53 -6.52 12.20
C ARG A 91 -1.33 -7.33 10.92
N TRP A 92 -0.09 -7.70 10.67
CA TRP A 92 0.31 -8.54 9.56
C TRP A 92 0.57 -9.94 10.09
N THR A 93 -0.52 -10.67 10.31
CA THR A 93 -0.44 -12.04 10.81
C THR A 93 0.30 -12.96 9.83
N PRO A 94 0.84 -14.08 10.30
CA PRO A 94 1.46 -15.08 9.41
C PRO A 94 0.56 -15.49 8.25
N ASP A 95 -0.73 -15.65 8.49
CA ASP A 95 -1.71 -16.02 7.48
C ASP A 95 -1.87 -14.93 6.41
N LEU A 96 -1.93 -13.65 6.81
CA LEU A 96 -2.01 -12.52 5.86
C LEU A 96 -0.76 -12.40 5.00
N LEU A 97 0.43 -12.61 5.57
CA LEU A 97 1.67 -12.61 4.80
C LEU A 97 1.71 -13.76 3.79
N ALA A 98 1.39 -14.97 4.22
CA ALA A 98 1.38 -16.14 3.35
C ALA A 98 0.29 -16.06 2.27
N SER A 99 -0.88 -15.51 2.59
CA SER A 99 -1.94 -15.27 1.61
C SER A 99 -1.52 -14.23 0.56
N THR A 100 -0.83 -13.17 0.98
CA THR A 100 -0.28 -12.17 0.06
C THR A 100 0.73 -12.80 -0.91
N TRP A 101 1.62 -13.67 -0.43
CA TRP A 101 2.54 -14.42 -1.29
C TRP A 101 1.81 -15.34 -2.27
N THR A 102 0.77 -16.04 -1.79
CA THR A 102 -0.06 -16.92 -2.63
C THR A 102 -0.78 -16.12 -3.72
N MET A 103 -1.36 -14.98 -3.37
CA MET A 103 -2.02 -14.10 -4.34
C MET A 103 -1.03 -13.55 -5.37
N ALA A 104 0.17 -13.16 -4.94
CA ALA A 104 1.23 -12.70 -5.85
C ALA A 104 1.71 -13.79 -6.82
N GLU A 105 1.76 -15.05 -6.38
CA GLU A 105 2.17 -16.19 -7.21
C GLU A 105 1.07 -16.64 -8.16
N THR A 106 -0.19 -16.64 -7.72
CA THR A 106 -1.30 -17.31 -8.44
C THR A 106 -2.28 -16.35 -9.10
N GLY A 107 -2.24 -15.06 -8.76
CA GLY A 107 -3.24 -14.07 -9.20
C GLY A 107 -4.61 -14.23 -8.53
N GLY A 108 -4.79 -15.16 -7.61
CA GLY A 108 -6.06 -15.45 -6.96
C GLY A 108 -5.97 -15.56 -5.44
N VAL A 109 -7.10 -15.36 -4.75
CA VAL A 109 -7.16 -15.51 -3.29
C VAL A 109 -6.99 -16.97 -2.87
N PRO A 110 -6.41 -17.25 -1.69
CA PRO A 110 -6.35 -18.60 -1.14
C PRO A 110 -7.76 -19.16 -0.97
N LYS A 111 -7.99 -20.37 -1.48
CA LYS A 111 -9.30 -21.02 -1.40
C LYS A 111 -9.62 -21.52 0.01
N ILE A 112 -8.61 -22.06 0.69
CA ILE A 112 -8.71 -22.59 2.05
C ILE A 112 -7.36 -22.48 2.78
N GLY A 113 -7.37 -22.60 4.09
CA GLY A 113 -6.18 -22.80 4.93
C GLY A 113 -5.44 -21.51 5.33
N LEU A 114 -5.69 -20.39 4.68
CA LEU A 114 -5.09 -19.10 5.02
C LEU A 114 -6.16 -18.01 5.16
N GLU A 115 -6.07 -17.25 6.22
CA GLU A 115 -6.83 -16.00 6.33
C GLU A 115 -6.22 -14.96 5.38
N TYR A 116 -7.06 -14.33 4.55
CA TYR A 116 -6.60 -13.31 3.59
C TYR A 116 -7.31 -11.98 3.75
N ARG A 117 -8.28 -11.91 4.66
CA ARG A 117 -8.97 -10.67 5.00
C ARG A 117 -8.17 -9.92 6.05
N ILE A 118 -8.16 -8.60 5.92
CA ILE A 118 -7.52 -7.74 6.92
C ILE A 118 -8.16 -8.01 8.28
N GLY A 119 -7.32 -8.32 9.25
CA GLY A 119 -7.73 -8.59 10.61
C GLY A 119 -8.31 -7.37 11.32
N LYS A 120 -8.75 -7.58 12.53
CA LYS A 120 -9.36 -6.54 13.36
C LYS A 120 -8.33 -5.48 13.75
N SER A 121 -8.58 -4.22 13.41
CA SER A 121 -7.89 -3.10 14.01
C SER A 121 -8.71 -2.66 15.23
N GLU A 122 -8.18 -2.82 16.42
CA GLU A 122 -8.89 -2.42 17.65
C GLU A 122 -9.16 -0.90 17.64
N GLY A 123 -10.38 -0.52 17.29
CA GLY A 123 -10.81 0.87 17.27
C GLY A 123 -10.63 1.61 15.93
N GLY A 124 -10.23 0.92 14.86
CA GLY A 124 -10.05 1.50 13.54
C GLY A 124 -11.31 1.52 12.67
N PHE A 125 -11.11 1.61 11.37
CA PHE A 125 -12.17 1.70 10.36
C PHE A 125 -13.08 0.47 10.32
N ASP A 126 -12.68 -0.66 10.88
CA ASP A 126 -13.50 -1.88 10.99
C ASP A 126 -14.78 -1.66 11.78
N LYS A 127 -14.83 -0.67 12.65
CA LYS A 127 -16.04 -0.31 13.42
C LYS A 127 -16.99 0.61 12.67
N LEU A 128 -16.56 1.17 11.56
CA LEU A 128 -17.44 1.99 10.71
C LEU A 128 -18.51 1.11 10.08
N ARG A 129 -19.71 1.69 9.99
CA ARG A 129 -20.85 1.09 9.32
C ARG A 129 -21.41 2.08 8.31
N LEU A 130 -21.74 1.60 7.13
CA LEU A 130 -22.53 2.38 6.19
C LEU A 130 -23.96 2.41 6.69
N VAL A 131 -24.46 3.61 6.94
CA VAL A 131 -25.87 3.84 7.30
C VAL A 131 -26.58 4.29 6.04
N LEU A 132 -27.34 3.40 5.43
CA LEU A 132 -28.16 3.72 4.26
C LEU A 132 -29.49 4.30 4.74
N PRO A 133 -30.05 5.29 4.02
CA PRO A 133 -31.36 5.81 4.31
C PRO A 133 -32.40 4.68 4.29
N SER A 134 -33.28 4.65 5.29
CA SER A 134 -34.38 3.70 5.33
C SER A 134 -35.34 3.99 4.17
N GLY A 135 -35.52 3.03 3.27
CA GLY A 135 -36.41 3.15 2.10
C GLY A 135 -35.73 3.28 0.74
N SER A 136 -34.42 3.38 0.65
CA SER A 136 -33.71 3.39 -0.64
C SER A 136 -33.56 1.99 -1.23
N ARG A 137 -34.65 1.39 -1.65
CA ARG A 137 -34.66 0.13 -2.41
C ARG A 137 -34.85 0.31 -3.91
N ASP A 138 -34.77 1.54 -4.40
CA ASP A 138 -34.71 1.74 -5.85
C ASP A 138 -33.37 1.23 -6.35
N SER A 139 -33.43 0.13 -7.09
CA SER A 139 -32.31 -0.41 -7.86
C SER A 139 -31.95 0.61 -8.94
N GLN A 140 -31.07 1.56 -8.62
CA GLN A 140 -30.43 2.34 -9.66
C GLN A 140 -29.60 1.40 -10.52
N VAL A 141 -29.69 1.54 -11.82
CA VAL A 141 -28.84 0.83 -12.77
C VAL A 141 -27.40 1.27 -12.50
N GLU A 142 -26.43 0.35 -12.51
CA GLU A 142 -25.03 0.62 -12.17
C GLU A 142 -24.45 1.83 -12.91
N ASP A 143 -24.88 2.09 -14.15
CA ASP A 143 -24.46 3.21 -14.99
C ASP A 143 -24.97 4.59 -14.50
N GLU A 144 -25.94 4.63 -13.60
CA GLU A 144 -26.52 5.88 -13.06
C GLU A 144 -25.91 6.31 -11.72
N ILE A 145 -25.02 5.52 -11.16
CA ILE A 145 -24.41 5.84 -9.86
C ILE A 145 -23.30 6.88 -10.03
N ASP A 146 -23.52 8.11 -9.54
CA ASP A 146 -22.47 9.13 -9.47
C ASP A 146 -21.50 8.82 -8.32
N THR A 147 -20.29 8.34 -8.67
CA THR A 147 -19.21 8.09 -7.72
C THR A 147 -18.28 9.30 -7.53
N GLY A 148 -18.59 10.42 -8.17
CA GLY A 148 -17.76 11.62 -8.13
C GLY A 148 -17.72 12.29 -6.76
N VAL A 149 -16.56 12.87 -6.41
CA VAL A 149 -16.35 13.59 -5.15
C VAL A 149 -15.77 14.97 -5.40
N ASP A 150 -16.40 15.98 -4.81
CA ASP A 150 -15.87 17.35 -4.81
C ASP A 150 -14.75 17.48 -3.77
N LEU A 151 -13.56 17.87 -4.21
CA LEU A 151 -12.38 18.01 -3.35
C LEU A 151 -12.33 19.36 -2.63
N ASN A 152 -12.93 20.42 -3.19
CA ASN A 152 -12.97 21.72 -2.57
C ASN A 152 -14.40 22.11 -2.21
N ARG A 153 -14.70 22.12 -0.91
CA ARG A 153 -15.99 22.58 -0.35
C ARG A 153 -15.86 23.94 0.34
N ARG A 154 -14.67 24.57 0.33
CA ARG A 154 -14.49 25.93 0.87
C ARG A 154 -15.09 26.94 -0.12
N ASN A 155 -15.63 28.02 0.42
CA ASN A 155 -16.10 29.12 -0.40
C ASN A 155 -14.94 30.12 -0.61
N ASP A 156 -14.00 29.75 -1.44
CA ASP A 156 -12.82 30.52 -1.79
C ASP A 156 -12.56 30.51 -3.32
N HIS A 157 -11.49 31.15 -3.76
CA HIS A 157 -11.11 31.30 -5.16
C HIS A 157 -10.30 30.11 -5.70
N ALA A 158 -10.04 29.06 -4.90
CA ALA A 158 -9.30 27.89 -5.34
C ALA A 158 -10.13 27.04 -6.32
N HIS A 159 -9.44 26.18 -7.06
CA HIS A 159 -10.08 25.29 -8.03
C HIS A 159 -11.25 24.50 -7.43
N LYS A 160 -12.33 24.42 -8.16
CA LYS A 160 -13.43 23.50 -7.89
C LYS A 160 -13.17 22.23 -8.68
N ILE A 161 -12.71 21.20 -7.99
CA ILE A 161 -12.29 19.93 -8.59
C ILE A 161 -13.24 18.82 -8.16
N LYS A 162 -13.84 18.14 -9.14
CA LYS A 162 -14.60 16.90 -8.92
C LYS A 162 -13.79 15.75 -9.49
N ILE A 163 -13.42 14.78 -8.67
CA ILE A 163 -12.85 13.51 -9.13
C ILE A 163 -13.97 12.55 -9.49
N LYS A 164 -13.79 11.77 -10.58
CA LYS A 164 -14.85 10.86 -11.09
C LYS A 164 -15.00 9.59 -10.26
N VAL A 165 -13.96 9.21 -9.53
CA VAL A 165 -13.94 8.03 -8.66
C VAL A 165 -13.54 8.44 -7.24
N PRO A 166 -14.07 7.82 -6.17
CA PRO A 166 -13.89 8.28 -4.79
C PRO A 166 -12.54 7.85 -4.19
N PHE A 167 -11.48 7.83 -4.99
CA PHE A 167 -10.13 7.52 -4.53
C PHE A 167 -9.08 8.21 -5.40
N TYR A 168 -7.88 8.38 -4.87
CA TYR A 168 -6.70 8.83 -5.59
C TYR A 168 -5.43 8.09 -5.12
N GLY A 169 -4.38 8.12 -5.94
CA GLY A 169 -3.13 7.44 -5.65
C GLY A 169 -2.30 8.14 -4.58
N GLY A 170 -2.05 7.49 -3.45
CA GLY A 170 -1.21 8.01 -2.38
C GLY A 170 0.25 8.25 -2.79
N GLY A 171 0.99 9.05 -2.01
CA GLY A 171 2.36 9.47 -2.31
C GLY A 171 3.37 8.33 -2.34
N MET A 172 4.03 8.13 -3.47
CA MET A 172 5.17 7.23 -3.63
C MET A 172 6.28 7.96 -4.39
N SER A 173 7.39 8.27 -3.70
CA SER A 173 8.45 9.12 -4.24
C SER A 173 9.33 8.39 -5.25
N TYR A 174 9.89 9.17 -6.20
CA TYR A 174 10.97 8.68 -7.05
C TYR A 174 12.19 8.28 -6.20
N GLY A 175 12.67 7.06 -6.42
CA GLY A 175 13.69 6.42 -5.59
C GLY A 175 13.11 5.41 -4.58
N SER A 176 11.83 5.54 -4.17
CA SER A 176 11.08 4.44 -3.55
C SER A 176 10.42 3.56 -4.62
N VAL A 177 9.97 4.16 -5.71
CA VAL A 177 9.49 3.47 -6.91
C VAL A 177 10.23 3.99 -8.14
N SER A 178 10.17 3.22 -9.25
CA SER A 178 10.75 3.62 -10.54
C SER A 178 9.90 4.67 -11.25
N ILE A 179 10.50 5.38 -12.21
CA ILE A 179 9.77 6.31 -13.09
C ILE A 179 8.64 5.62 -13.86
N THR A 180 8.85 4.39 -14.30
CA THR A 180 7.82 3.60 -15.00
C THR A 180 6.62 3.31 -14.12
N THR A 181 6.84 3.02 -12.84
CA THR A 181 5.75 2.83 -11.86
C THR A 181 5.00 4.14 -11.63
N MET A 182 5.70 5.26 -11.48
CA MET A 182 5.06 6.58 -11.32
C MET A 182 4.20 6.92 -12.53
N LEU A 183 4.74 6.79 -13.75
CA LEU A 183 4.03 7.02 -14.99
C LEU A 183 2.80 6.14 -15.14
N SER A 184 2.91 4.85 -14.81
CA SER A 184 1.77 3.92 -14.88
C SER A 184 0.63 4.36 -13.97
N ARG A 185 0.96 4.77 -12.73
CA ARG A 185 -0.04 5.24 -11.76
C ARG A 185 -0.71 6.55 -12.20
N ILE A 186 0.06 7.48 -12.74
CA ILE A 186 -0.47 8.77 -13.19
C ILE A 186 -1.31 8.61 -14.45
N LYS A 187 -0.90 7.78 -15.39
CA LYS A 187 -1.72 7.45 -16.57
C LYS A 187 -3.05 6.80 -16.14
N ALA A 188 -3.03 5.90 -15.16
CA ALA A 188 -4.26 5.32 -14.61
C ALA A 188 -5.14 6.39 -13.96
N ALA A 189 -4.55 7.30 -13.18
CA ALA A 189 -5.29 8.42 -12.57
C ALA A 189 -5.92 9.33 -13.63
N THR A 190 -5.21 9.62 -14.72
CA THR A 190 -5.72 10.40 -15.86
C THR A 190 -6.93 9.73 -16.51
N VAL A 191 -6.84 8.44 -16.80
CA VAL A 191 -7.94 7.66 -17.40
C VAL A 191 -9.16 7.63 -16.50
N LEU A 192 -8.95 7.48 -15.19
CA LEU A 192 -10.02 7.41 -14.18
C LEU A 192 -10.55 8.80 -13.76
N GLY A 193 -9.99 9.89 -14.26
CA GLY A 193 -10.39 11.26 -13.89
C GLY A 193 -10.16 11.56 -12.40
N THR A 194 -9.05 11.08 -11.85
CA THR A 194 -8.62 11.30 -10.46
C THR A 194 -7.17 11.80 -10.41
N PHE A 195 -6.52 11.70 -9.26
CA PHE A 195 -5.16 12.17 -9.02
C PHE A 195 -4.22 11.06 -8.54
N CYS A 196 -2.92 11.32 -8.67
CA CYS A 196 -1.87 10.51 -8.06
C CYS A 196 -0.80 11.42 -7.47
N CYS A 197 -0.40 11.14 -6.23
CA CYS A 197 0.62 11.93 -5.53
C CYS A 197 2.03 11.44 -5.84
N THR A 198 2.97 12.39 -6.08
CA THR A 198 4.38 12.11 -6.35
C THR A 198 5.13 11.60 -5.11
N GLY A 199 4.63 11.87 -3.90
CA GLY A 199 5.44 11.76 -2.68
C GLY A 199 6.50 12.87 -2.57
N GLU A 200 7.34 12.80 -1.54
CA GLU A 200 8.29 13.85 -1.15
C GLU A 200 9.60 13.90 -1.95
N GLY A 201 9.70 13.19 -3.06
CA GLY A 201 10.97 13.02 -3.79
C GLY A 201 11.19 13.94 -4.98
N GLY A 202 10.48 15.05 -5.07
CA GLY A 202 10.51 15.94 -6.22
C GLY A 202 9.54 15.54 -7.33
N TYR A 203 9.61 16.25 -8.44
CA TYR A 203 8.68 16.13 -9.56
C TYR A 203 9.44 15.78 -10.85
N PRO A 204 9.42 14.52 -11.31
CA PRO A 204 10.03 14.12 -12.58
C PRO A 204 9.45 14.87 -13.79
N ASP A 205 10.30 15.29 -14.71
CA ASP A 205 9.87 16.04 -15.91
C ASP A 205 8.91 15.23 -16.79
N GLU A 206 9.02 13.92 -16.78
CA GLU A 206 8.14 12.99 -17.50
C GLU A 206 6.68 13.08 -17.06
N LEU A 207 6.41 13.65 -15.89
CA LEU A 207 5.07 13.84 -15.36
C LEU A 207 4.40 15.13 -15.84
N LYS A 208 5.15 16.09 -16.38
CA LYS A 208 4.62 17.40 -16.86
C LYS A 208 3.38 17.29 -17.77
N PRO A 209 3.29 16.33 -18.71
CA PRO A 209 2.10 16.17 -19.55
C PRO A 209 0.82 15.81 -18.75
N TYR A 210 0.95 15.47 -17.48
CA TYR A 210 -0.12 15.01 -16.59
C TYR A 210 -0.35 15.93 -15.40
N ASP A 211 0.17 17.14 -15.40
CA ASP A 211 0.09 18.11 -14.28
C ASP A 211 -1.33 18.23 -13.70
N ASP A 212 -2.35 18.13 -14.55
CA ASP A 212 -3.76 18.17 -14.17
C ASP A 212 -4.24 17.02 -13.27
N HIS A 213 -3.46 15.93 -13.21
CA HIS A 213 -3.76 14.71 -12.48
C HIS A 213 -2.70 14.37 -11.43
N VAL A 214 -1.82 15.31 -11.12
CA VAL A 214 -0.72 15.10 -10.17
C VAL A 214 -0.90 15.96 -8.94
N ILE A 215 -0.68 15.35 -7.77
CA ILE A 215 -0.48 16.04 -6.50
C ILE A 215 1.02 16.07 -6.24
N THR A 216 1.62 17.25 -6.12
CA THR A 216 3.02 17.37 -5.65
C THR A 216 3.06 17.45 -4.14
N GLN A 217 4.06 16.84 -3.52
CA GLN A 217 4.18 16.77 -2.07
C GLN A 217 5.36 17.58 -1.56
N VAL A 218 5.14 18.36 -0.51
CA VAL A 218 6.13 19.13 0.23
C VAL A 218 6.31 18.51 1.60
N ALA A 219 7.52 18.11 1.95
CA ALA A 219 7.85 17.55 3.26
C ALA A 219 9.00 18.34 3.90
N THR A 220 9.36 18.02 5.14
CA THR A 220 10.40 18.75 5.91
C THR A 220 11.72 18.87 5.17
N GLY A 221 12.12 17.84 4.41
CA GLY A 221 13.38 17.83 3.66
C GLY A 221 13.39 18.73 2.43
N LEU A 222 12.24 19.24 1.99
CA LEU A 222 12.06 20.11 0.81
C LEU A 222 12.73 19.58 -0.47
N PHE A 223 12.85 18.26 -0.62
CA PHE A 223 13.56 17.63 -1.73
C PHE A 223 12.92 17.92 -3.08
N GLY A 224 13.62 18.65 -3.95
CA GLY A 224 13.16 18.99 -5.29
C GLY A 224 11.87 19.82 -5.31
N VAL A 225 11.59 20.57 -4.26
CA VAL A 225 10.45 21.50 -4.20
C VAL A 225 10.82 22.75 -5.01
N ARG A 226 10.01 23.06 -6.03
CA ARG A 226 10.22 24.18 -6.93
C ARG A 226 8.93 24.97 -7.12
N GLU A 227 9.06 26.29 -7.12
CA GLU A 227 7.93 27.20 -7.40
C GLU A 227 7.29 26.93 -8.75
N GLU A 228 8.12 26.66 -9.78
CA GLU A 228 7.65 26.28 -11.13
C GLU A 228 6.70 25.08 -11.10
N THR A 229 6.97 24.08 -10.27
CA THR A 229 6.09 22.92 -10.11
C THR A 229 4.79 23.31 -9.40
N ILE A 230 4.89 24.09 -8.34
CA ILE A 230 3.71 24.58 -7.57
C ILE A 230 2.78 25.41 -8.46
N GLN A 231 3.33 26.21 -9.37
CA GLN A 231 2.54 27.02 -10.30
C GLN A 231 1.71 26.19 -11.29
N ARG A 232 2.21 24.99 -11.66
CA ARG A 232 1.56 24.16 -12.69
C ARG A 232 0.51 23.19 -12.16
N VAL A 233 0.66 22.73 -10.92
CA VAL A 233 -0.22 21.68 -10.37
C VAL A 233 -1.46 22.26 -9.73
N LYS A 234 -2.54 21.49 -9.72
CA LYS A 234 -3.80 21.89 -9.09
C LYS A 234 -3.83 21.64 -7.59
N ILE A 235 -3.03 20.69 -7.09
CA ILE A 235 -3.04 20.28 -5.69
C ILE A 235 -1.60 20.16 -5.18
N VAL A 236 -1.32 20.83 -4.06
CA VAL A 236 -0.06 20.72 -3.31
C VAL A 236 -0.36 20.08 -1.95
N GLU A 237 0.35 19.04 -1.59
CA GLU A 237 0.17 18.35 -0.31
C GLU A 237 1.36 18.56 0.62
N PHE A 238 1.10 19.12 1.81
CA PHE A 238 2.07 19.11 2.90
C PHE A 238 2.05 17.76 3.60
N LYS A 239 3.21 17.11 3.68
CA LYS A 239 3.38 15.88 4.41
C LYS A 239 3.90 16.17 5.81
N TYR A 240 3.02 16.29 6.78
CA TYR A 240 3.39 16.45 8.19
C TYR A 240 3.70 15.12 8.88
N ALA A 241 3.10 14.03 8.41
CA ALA A 241 3.36 12.70 8.96
C ALA A 241 3.12 11.60 7.93
N GLN A 242 3.44 10.39 8.33
CA GLN A 242 3.29 9.18 7.53
C GLN A 242 2.83 8.05 8.44
N GLY A 243 1.71 7.40 8.11
CA GLY A 243 1.11 6.34 8.92
C GLY A 243 2.00 5.13 9.11
N ALA A 244 2.81 4.80 8.10
CA ALA A 244 3.75 3.69 8.13
C ALA A 244 4.90 3.89 9.12
N LYS A 245 5.30 5.14 9.35
CA LYS A 245 6.42 5.53 10.23
C LYS A 245 6.04 6.77 11.04
N PRO A 246 5.09 6.65 11.97
CA PRO A 246 4.69 7.79 12.79
C PRO A 246 5.91 8.35 13.54
N GLY A 247 6.10 9.65 13.48
CA GLY A 247 7.18 10.35 14.18
C GLY A 247 8.57 10.27 13.54
N LEU A 248 8.79 9.51 12.47
CA LEU A 248 10.12 9.37 11.85
C LEU A 248 10.32 10.19 10.55
N GLY A 249 9.24 10.49 9.83
CA GLY A 249 9.34 11.12 8.51
C GLY A 249 9.94 10.21 7.44
N GLY A 250 10.34 10.79 6.31
CA GLY A 250 10.91 10.07 5.16
C GLY A 250 12.42 10.06 5.20
N HIS A 251 13.01 8.86 5.04
CA HIS A 251 14.45 8.69 4.94
C HIS A 251 14.80 7.87 3.71
N LEU A 252 15.92 8.19 3.06
CA LEU A 252 16.45 7.42 1.95
C LEU A 252 17.91 7.09 2.22
N LEU A 253 18.24 5.80 2.19
CA LEU A 253 19.61 5.34 2.38
C LEU A 253 20.51 5.78 1.22
N GLY A 254 21.79 6.01 1.48
CA GLY A 254 22.74 6.51 0.48
C GLY A 254 22.86 5.62 -0.76
N ASP A 255 22.80 4.31 -0.61
CA ASP A 255 22.81 3.34 -1.73
C ASP A 255 21.63 3.49 -2.71
N LYS A 256 20.54 4.08 -2.25
CA LYS A 256 19.36 4.40 -3.07
C LYS A 256 19.40 5.77 -3.72
N VAL A 257 20.35 6.63 -3.30
CA VAL A 257 20.54 7.96 -3.88
C VAL A 257 21.40 7.85 -5.14
N THR A 258 20.80 7.28 -6.18
CA THR A 258 21.38 7.17 -7.53
C THR A 258 21.53 8.57 -8.18
N PRO A 259 22.31 8.73 -9.27
CA PRO A 259 22.41 10.00 -9.97
C PRO A 259 21.05 10.60 -10.38
N GLY A 260 20.11 9.79 -10.80
CA GLY A 260 18.74 10.23 -11.13
C GLY A 260 17.97 10.75 -9.92
N VAL A 261 18.04 10.03 -8.80
CA VAL A 261 17.39 10.43 -7.54
C VAL A 261 18.04 11.69 -6.98
N ALA A 262 19.39 11.77 -6.98
CA ALA A 262 20.12 12.93 -6.49
C ALA A 262 19.76 14.20 -7.26
N ARG A 263 19.73 14.13 -8.59
CA ARG A 263 19.32 15.25 -9.45
C ARG A 263 17.86 15.68 -9.16
N MET A 264 16.94 14.72 -9.01
CA MET A 264 15.54 15.01 -8.73
C MET A 264 15.32 15.66 -7.37
N ARG A 265 16.08 15.23 -6.37
CA ARG A 265 15.97 15.72 -4.99
C ARG A 265 16.91 16.87 -4.67
N GLU A 266 17.71 17.32 -5.65
CA GLU A 266 18.75 18.35 -5.45
C GLU A 266 19.73 17.97 -4.33
N ALA A 267 20.22 16.72 -4.40
CA ALA A 267 21.01 16.08 -3.35
C ALA A 267 22.32 15.52 -3.90
N VAL A 268 23.21 15.10 -3.00
CA VAL A 268 24.51 14.50 -3.35
C VAL A 268 24.36 12.99 -3.55
N VAL A 269 24.88 12.47 -4.65
CA VAL A 269 24.87 11.02 -4.97
C VAL A 269 25.55 10.22 -3.86
N GLY A 270 24.90 9.13 -3.43
CA GLY A 270 25.46 8.20 -2.44
C GLY A 270 25.35 8.65 -0.99
N TYR A 271 24.84 9.85 -0.71
CA TYR A 271 24.62 10.32 0.65
C TYR A 271 23.17 10.08 1.10
N PRO A 272 22.94 9.65 2.36
CA PRO A 272 21.60 9.42 2.87
C PRO A 272 20.84 10.74 3.00
N LEU A 273 19.53 10.69 2.77
CA LEU A 273 18.62 11.82 2.86
C LEU A 273 17.66 11.63 4.01
N PHE A 274 17.45 12.69 4.78
CA PHE A 274 16.57 12.70 5.93
C PHE A 274 15.51 13.78 5.78
N SER A 275 14.26 13.41 6.01
CA SER A 275 13.13 14.31 6.11
C SER A 275 12.46 14.07 7.45
N PRO A 276 12.97 14.70 8.53
CA PRO A 276 12.48 14.44 9.88
C PRO A 276 11.02 14.89 10.04
N PHE A 277 10.36 14.32 11.03
CA PHE A 277 9.08 14.78 11.55
C PHE A 277 9.34 15.56 12.85
N PRO A 278 8.61 16.63 13.11
CA PRO A 278 7.76 17.44 12.23
C PRO A 278 8.54 18.46 11.37
N PHE A 279 7.83 19.31 10.61
CA PHE A 279 8.46 20.48 9.99
C PHE A 279 9.11 21.36 11.05
N HIS A 280 10.35 21.78 10.81
CA HIS A 280 11.12 22.59 11.76
C HIS A 280 10.54 23.98 12.02
N SER A 281 9.72 24.47 11.10
CA SER A 281 9.11 25.80 11.14
C SER A 281 7.63 25.81 11.55
N VAL A 282 7.09 24.66 11.98
CA VAL A 282 5.66 24.55 12.32
C VAL A 282 5.50 24.08 13.77
N TYR A 283 5.11 25.01 14.63
CA TYR A 283 4.87 24.79 16.06
C TYR A 283 3.44 25.16 16.49
N SER A 284 2.68 25.77 15.57
CA SER A 284 1.30 26.21 15.83
C SER A 284 0.46 26.19 14.57
N VAL A 285 -0.85 26.41 14.70
CA VAL A 285 -1.78 26.60 13.57
C VAL A 285 -1.39 27.81 12.72
N GLU A 286 -0.90 28.89 13.34
CA GLU A 286 -0.45 30.10 12.67
C GLU A 286 0.79 29.84 11.81
N ASP A 287 1.73 29.04 12.29
CA ASP A 287 2.88 28.64 11.49
C ASP A 287 2.46 27.76 10.32
N HIS A 288 1.51 26.86 10.55
CA HIS A 288 0.92 26.05 9.50
C HIS A 288 0.24 26.95 8.44
N LYS A 289 -0.48 27.98 8.88
CA LYS A 289 -1.09 28.96 7.98
C LYS A 289 -0.06 29.67 7.10
N LYS A 290 1.11 30.02 7.62
CA LYS A 290 2.19 30.64 6.82
C LYS A 290 2.61 29.73 5.66
N HIS A 291 2.68 28.42 5.86
CA HIS A 291 2.95 27.46 4.78
C HIS A 291 1.84 27.42 3.74
N VAL A 292 0.59 27.45 4.17
CA VAL A 292 -0.56 27.56 3.25
C VAL A 292 -0.51 28.86 2.46
N ASP A 293 -0.26 29.98 3.14
CA ASP A 293 -0.16 31.31 2.51
C ASP A 293 1.00 31.37 1.51
N TRP A 294 2.13 30.72 1.79
CA TRP A 294 3.22 30.58 0.85
C TRP A 294 2.79 29.88 -0.45
N ILE A 295 2.10 28.75 -0.38
CA ILE A 295 1.58 28.08 -1.58
C ILE A 295 0.60 29.00 -2.32
N LYS A 296 -0.29 29.67 -1.59
CA LYS A 296 -1.29 30.59 -2.18
C LYS A 296 -0.66 31.83 -2.81
N ALA A 297 0.48 32.28 -2.31
CA ALA A 297 1.24 33.38 -2.94
C ALA A 297 1.84 32.95 -4.29
N ILE A 298 2.25 31.70 -4.43
CA ILE A 298 2.82 31.16 -5.68
C ILE A 298 1.71 30.74 -6.66
N ASN A 299 0.68 30.05 -6.16
CA ASN A 299 -0.47 29.59 -6.95
C ASN A 299 -1.77 29.80 -6.17
N PRO A 300 -2.45 30.95 -6.36
CA PRO A 300 -3.67 31.28 -5.64
C PRO A 300 -4.81 30.27 -5.83
N GLN A 301 -4.82 29.56 -6.95
CA GLN A 301 -5.88 28.62 -7.28
C GLN A 301 -5.59 27.18 -6.78
N ALA A 302 -4.37 26.86 -6.37
CA ALA A 302 -4.03 25.51 -5.90
C ALA A 302 -4.86 25.12 -4.67
N LEU A 303 -5.33 23.88 -4.66
CA LEU A 303 -5.82 23.26 -3.43
C LEU A 303 -4.62 22.88 -2.55
N VAL A 304 -4.74 23.13 -1.26
CA VAL A 304 -3.75 22.69 -0.29
C VAL A 304 -4.29 21.46 0.45
N SER A 305 -3.58 20.37 0.32
CA SER A 305 -3.81 19.13 1.07
C SER A 305 -2.83 19.04 2.23
N VAL A 306 -3.26 18.45 3.33
CA VAL A 306 -2.41 18.20 4.50
C VAL A 306 -2.50 16.73 4.84
N LYS A 307 -1.37 16.03 4.76
CA LYS A 307 -1.28 14.64 5.14
C LYS A 307 -0.73 14.48 6.56
N VAL A 308 -1.51 13.81 7.41
CA VAL A 308 -1.18 13.51 8.80
C VAL A 308 -1.32 12.01 9.08
N SER A 309 -0.62 11.50 10.09
CA SER A 309 -0.89 10.16 10.61
C SER A 309 -2.18 10.16 11.43
N THR A 310 -2.51 9.04 12.04
CA THR A 310 -3.69 8.87 12.91
C THR A 310 -3.31 8.77 14.38
N PRO A 311 -2.80 9.86 15.02
CA PRO A 311 -2.59 9.92 16.46
C PRO A 311 -3.93 9.97 17.21
N THR A 312 -3.89 9.88 18.53
CA THR A 312 -5.08 9.89 19.39
C THR A 312 -5.93 11.15 19.22
N ASP A 313 -5.30 12.29 18.94
CA ASP A 313 -5.90 13.62 18.80
C ASP A 313 -5.94 14.11 17.33
N VAL A 314 -6.06 13.20 16.39
CA VAL A 314 -6.06 13.54 14.94
C VAL A 314 -7.21 14.46 14.54
N ASP A 315 -8.32 14.41 15.23
CA ASP A 315 -9.46 15.31 15.07
C ASP A 315 -9.06 16.78 15.32
N MET A 316 -8.30 17.05 16.40
CA MET A 316 -7.79 18.40 16.70
C MET A 316 -6.78 18.86 15.63
N VAL A 317 -5.91 17.97 15.16
CA VAL A 317 -4.99 18.26 14.05
C VAL A 317 -5.76 18.58 12.78
N ALA A 318 -6.83 17.86 12.47
CA ALA A 318 -7.68 18.12 11.32
C ALA A 318 -8.37 19.49 11.42
N VAL A 319 -8.92 19.83 12.58
CA VAL A 319 -9.54 21.14 12.85
C VAL A 319 -8.51 22.26 12.70
N GLY A 320 -7.32 22.13 13.29
CA GLY A 320 -6.23 23.09 13.15
C GLY A 320 -5.81 23.29 11.69
N SER A 321 -5.69 22.22 10.93
CA SER A 321 -5.36 22.25 9.51
C SER A 321 -6.44 22.96 8.69
N TYR A 322 -7.71 22.76 9.02
CA TYR A 322 -8.81 23.48 8.39
C TYR A 322 -8.72 24.98 8.64
N TYR A 323 -8.45 25.41 9.87
CA TYR A 323 -8.29 26.82 10.21
C TYR A 323 -7.04 27.44 9.59
N ALA A 324 -5.98 26.66 9.40
CA ALA A 324 -4.79 27.08 8.66
C ALA A 324 -5.07 27.33 7.17
N GLY A 325 -6.20 26.87 6.63
CA GLY A 325 -6.60 27.08 5.25
C GLY A 325 -6.51 25.85 4.34
N ALA A 326 -6.28 24.67 4.89
CA ALA A 326 -6.26 23.41 4.10
C ALA A 326 -7.64 23.12 3.48
N HIS A 327 -7.64 22.59 2.26
CA HIS A 327 -8.83 22.16 1.53
C HIS A 327 -9.10 20.69 1.69
N ILE A 328 -8.02 19.90 1.81
CA ILE A 328 -8.05 18.44 1.92
C ILE A 328 -7.24 18.04 3.15
N ILE A 329 -7.80 17.15 3.97
CA ILE A 329 -7.10 16.56 5.09
C ILE A 329 -6.99 15.07 4.81
N HIS A 330 -5.76 14.62 4.59
CA HIS A 330 -5.43 13.26 4.25
C HIS A 330 -4.98 12.51 5.52
N LEU A 331 -5.81 11.62 6.02
CA LEU A 331 -5.48 10.74 7.14
C LEU A 331 -4.73 9.50 6.62
N ASP A 332 -3.46 9.40 6.97
CA ASP A 332 -2.59 8.29 6.56
C ASP A 332 -2.51 7.24 7.68
N GLY A 333 -3.30 6.18 7.53
CA GLY A 333 -3.45 5.13 8.54
C GLY A 333 -2.26 4.18 8.62
N SER A 334 -2.16 3.46 9.74
CA SER A 334 -1.01 2.61 10.09
C SER A 334 -0.82 1.38 9.19
N TYR A 335 -1.83 0.93 8.47
CA TYR A 335 -1.72 -0.25 7.57
C TYR A 335 -1.11 0.06 6.21
N GLY A 336 -0.90 1.31 5.86
CA GLY A 336 -0.37 1.75 4.57
C GLY A 336 1.12 1.51 4.36
N GLY A 337 1.82 0.83 5.26
CA GLY A 337 3.25 0.57 5.09
C GLY A 337 3.90 -0.14 6.23
N TYR A 338 5.08 -0.50 5.93
CA TYR A 338 5.94 -1.43 6.56
C TYR A 338 6.41 -1.08 7.98
N ARG A 339 6.29 -2.11 8.87
CA ARG A 339 7.10 -2.43 10.04
C ARG A 339 7.64 -1.34 10.96
N ARG A 340 7.27 -1.52 12.23
CA ARG A 340 8.00 -1.19 13.46
C ARG A 340 8.65 0.19 13.51
N CYS A 341 8.03 1.06 14.25
CA CYS A 341 8.81 1.73 15.28
C CYS A 341 9.14 0.70 16.37
N PRO A 342 10.38 0.63 16.84
CA PRO A 342 10.71 -0.18 17.99
C PRO A 342 9.93 0.30 19.20
#